data_780e3eea2f8897f6e5f144c4cbfd027d
#
_entry.id   780e3eea2f8897f6e5f144c4cbfd027d
#
_cell.length_a   1.000
_cell.length_b   1.000
_cell.length_c   1.000
_cell.angle_alpha   90.00
_cell.angle_beta   90.00
_cell.angle_gamma   90.00
#
_symmetry.space_group_name_H-M   'P 1'
#
loop_
_entity.id
_entity.type
_entity.pdbx_description
1 polymer ?
#
loop_
_entity_poly.entity_id
_entity_poly.type
_entity_poly.pdbx_seq_one_letter_code
_entity_poly.pdbx_strand_id
1 'polypeptide(L)'
;YEKAFDRIWAARKTRMIAHRPCVVPSDLDARLLVVLHRARAASRYSADINYLVSLLSYSDWERLRARAEELDSSLAYSAAMGGLEQYRGDRDYLLWLSVSQDVSHYIQWIGRLQSATTLHDKLRTLKNIFFVNKDHLAMQLGRTPTKAEIRAKFFDRFGIKVKK
;
A
#
# COMPACT_ATOMS: atom_id res chain seq x y z
N TYR A 1 2.31 13.04 1.19
CA TYR A 1 2.93 12.38 0.03
C TYR A 1 3.90 13.30 -0.73
N GLU A 2 3.57 14.58 -0.95
CA GLU A 2 4.44 15.53 -1.66
C GLU A 2 5.81 15.66 -1.00
N LYS A 3 5.87 15.88 0.31
CA LYS A 3 7.13 16.01 1.06
C LYS A 3 8.03 14.77 0.96
N ALA A 4 7.47 13.56 0.98
CA ALA A 4 8.24 12.34 0.82
C ALA A 4 8.80 12.20 -0.59
N PHE A 5 7.99 12.53 -1.61
CA PHE A 5 8.46 12.56 -3.00
C PHE A 5 9.60 13.54 -3.20
N ASP A 6 9.48 14.78 -2.68
CA ASP A 6 10.52 15.80 -2.81
C ASP A 6 11.85 15.37 -2.17
N ARG A 7 11.80 14.70 -1.02
CA ARG A 7 12.99 14.16 -0.35
C ARG A 7 13.65 13.04 -1.14
N ILE A 8 12.86 12.13 -1.73
CA ILE A 8 13.36 11.06 -2.63
C ILE A 8 13.94 11.69 -3.90
N TRP A 9 13.23 12.67 -4.48
CA TRP A 9 13.67 13.37 -5.67
C TRP A 9 14.97 14.14 -5.47
N ALA A 10 15.15 14.79 -4.32
CA ALA A 10 16.40 15.47 -3.96
C ALA A 10 17.60 14.52 -3.88
N ALA A 11 17.40 13.28 -3.42
CA ALA A 11 18.43 12.26 -3.29
C ALA A 11 18.62 11.39 -4.56
N ARG A 12 17.94 11.70 -5.67
CA ARG A 12 17.99 10.95 -6.92
C ARG A 12 19.39 10.87 -7.52
N LYS A 13 19.63 9.82 -8.29
CA LYS A 13 20.89 9.57 -9.02
C LYS A 13 20.62 9.42 -10.51
N THR A 14 21.66 9.58 -11.33
CA THR A 14 21.60 9.21 -12.73
C THR A 14 22.36 7.90 -12.95
N ARG A 15 21.72 6.93 -13.58
CA ARG A 15 22.34 5.65 -13.99
C ARG A 15 22.13 5.40 -15.47
N MET A 16 23.12 4.74 -16.08
CA MET A 16 22.97 4.26 -17.46
C MET A 16 22.13 2.98 -17.47
N ILE A 17 20.99 3.01 -18.14
CA ILE A 17 20.10 1.87 -18.36
C ILE A 17 19.90 1.72 -19.86
N ALA A 18 20.25 0.57 -20.40
CA ALA A 18 20.19 0.31 -21.85
C ALA A 18 20.86 1.42 -22.67
N HIS A 19 22.07 1.84 -22.27
CA HIS A 19 22.88 2.90 -22.90
C HIS A 19 22.27 4.30 -22.88
N ARG A 20 21.24 4.55 -22.04
CA ARG A 20 20.63 5.87 -21.86
C ARG A 20 20.72 6.32 -20.41
N PRO A 21 21.02 7.61 -20.16
CA PRO A 21 21.01 8.15 -18.81
C PRO A 21 19.56 8.23 -18.31
N CYS A 22 19.28 7.54 -17.20
CA CYS A 22 17.98 7.52 -16.54
C CYS A 22 18.09 8.05 -15.12
N VAL A 23 17.14 8.89 -14.72
CA VAL A 23 17.02 9.34 -13.33
C VAL A 23 16.36 8.23 -12.50
N VAL A 24 17.02 7.84 -11.41
CA VAL A 24 16.57 6.78 -10.52
C VAL A 24 16.65 7.23 -9.06
N PRO A 25 15.90 6.64 -8.14
CA PRO A 25 16.07 6.86 -6.71
C PRO A 25 17.50 6.53 -6.25
N SER A 26 17.91 7.09 -5.11
CA SER A 26 19.15 6.63 -4.45
C SER A 26 19.06 5.13 -4.13
N ASP A 27 20.20 4.47 -3.91
CA ASP A 27 20.20 3.04 -3.58
C ASP A 27 19.45 2.74 -2.29
N LEU A 28 19.53 3.65 -1.32
CA LEU A 28 18.78 3.56 -0.07
C LEU A 28 17.27 3.70 -0.31
N ASP A 29 16.87 4.71 -1.08
CA ASP A 29 15.45 4.94 -1.39
C ASP A 29 14.89 3.81 -2.27
N ALA A 30 15.64 3.29 -3.24
CA ALA A 30 15.23 2.17 -4.07
C ALA A 30 14.94 0.92 -3.23
N ARG A 31 15.83 0.58 -2.28
CA ARG A 31 15.64 -0.54 -1.35
C ARG A 31 14.44 -0.30 -0.43
N LEU A 32 14.30 0.91 0.11
CA LEU A 32 13.15 1.27 0.93
C LEU A 32 11.83 1.15 0.16
N LEU A 33 11.78 1.60 -1.09
CA LEU A 33 10.59 1.46 -1.93
C LEU A 33 10.18 0.00 -2.14
N VAL A 34 11.15 -0.92 -2.29
CA VAL A 34 10.86 -2.37 -2.35
C VAL A 34 10.23 -2.85 -1.03
N VAL A 35 10.77 -2.44 0.12
CA VAL A 35 10.21 -2.79 1.45
C VAL A 35 8.78 -2.25 1.59
N LEU A 36 8.57 -0.97 1.27
CA LEU A 36 7.25 -0.33 1.36
C LEU A 36 6.23 -0.94 0.37
N HIS A 37 6.71 -1.42 -0.78
CA HIS A 37 5.85 -2.10 -1.74
C HIS A 37 5.33 -3.43 -1.20
N ARG A 38 6.17 -4.21 -0.49
CA ARG A 38 5.73 -5.42 0.21
C ARG A 38 4.62 -5.14 1.23
N ALA A 39 4.67 -4.02 1.94
CA ALA A 39 3.62 -3.67 2.92
C ALA A 39 2.20 -3.64 2.30
N ARG A 40 2.09 -3.41 0.99
CA ARG A 40 0.80 -3.35 0.26
C ARG A 40 0.38 -4.66 -0.39
N ALA A 41 1.25 -5.64 -0.44
CA ALA A 41 0.99 -6.88 -1.19
C ALA A 41 1.82 -8.05 -0.62
N ALA A 42 1.65 -8.31 0.67
CA ALA A 42 2.46 -9.21 1.49
C ALA A 42 2.77 -10.59 0.86
N SER A 43 1.83 -11.18 0.12
CA SER A 43 2.00 -12.50 -0.48
C SER A 43 2.76 -12.50 -1.80
N ARG A 44 2.76 -11.38 -2.54
CA ARG A 44 3.30 -11.32 -3.91
C ARG A 44 4.79 -10.98 -3.98
N TYR A 45 5.34 -10.32 -2.94
CA TYR A 45 6.70 -9.77 -2.95
C TYR A 45 7.60 -10.35 -1.87
N SER A 46 7.29 -11.56 -1.39
CA SER A 46 8.15 -12.27 -0.42
C SER A 46 9.54 -12.55 -0.98
N ALA A 47 9.66 -12.85 -2.28
CA ALA A 47 10.94 -13.12 -2.93
C ALA A 47 11.86 -11.89 -2.91
N ASP A 48 11.33 -10.69 -3.17
CA ASP A 48 12.10 -9.45 -3.19
C ASP A 48 12.67 -9.12 -1.81
N ILE A 49 11.86 -9.34 -0.75
CA ILE A 49 12.34 -9.15 0.63
C ILE A 49 13.35 -10.21 1.02
N ASN A 50 13.15 -11.47 0.69
CA ASN A 50 14.12 -12.52 0.96
C ASN A 50 15.46 -12.24 0.28
N TYR A 51 15.43 -11.70 -0.93
CA TYR A 51 16.63 -11.23 -1.61
C TYR A 51 17.30 -10.07 -0.85
N LEU A 52 16.55 -9.06 -0.41
CA LEU A 52 17.10 -7.98 0.40
C LEU A 52 17.67 -8.47 1.73
N VAL A 53 17.00 -9.41 2.40
CA VAL A 53 17.47 -10.02 3.65
C VAL A 53 18.81 -10.73 3.44
N SER A 54 19.01 -11.42 2.31
CA SER A 54 20.27 -12.08 1.99
C SER A 54 21.42 -11.12 1.64
N LEU A 55 21.08 -9.89 1.21
CA LEU A 55 22.04 -8.92 0.71
C LEU A 55 22.45 -7.87 1.74
N LEU A 56 21.55 -7.51 2.66
CA LEU A 56 21.71 -6.35 3.54
C LEU A 56 22.25 -6.75 4.91
N SER A 57 23.22 -5.96 5.41
CA SER A 57 23.73 -6.06 6.77
C SER A 57 22.73 -5.48 7.78
N TYR A 58 22.95 -5.74 9.08
CA TYR A 58 22.19 -5.13 10.16
C TYR A 58 22.21 -3.58 10.08
N SER A 59 23.38 -2.99 9.81
CA SER A 59 23.52 -1.55 9.69
C SER A 59 22.75 -0.98 8.48
N ASP A 60 22.60 -1.73 7.39
CA ASP A 60 21.77 -1.31 6.25
C ASP A 60 20.28 -1.27 6.63
N TRP A 61 19.81 -2.24 7.41
CA TRP A 61 18.43 -2.27 7.92
C TRP A 61 18.13 -1.10 8.85
N GLU A 62 19.07 -0.75 9.74
CA GLU A 62 18.93 0.45 10.59
C GLU A 62 18.87 1.74 9.77
N ARG A 63 19.68 1.85 8.72
CA ARG A 63 19.62 2.99 7.78
C ARG A 63 18.28 3.06 7.03
N LEU A 64 17.74 1.90 6.60
CA LEU A 64 16.43 1.84 5.97
C LEU A 64 15.32 2.27 6.92
N ARG A 65 15.39 1.85 8.20
CA ARG A 65 14.43 2.26 9.22
C ARG A 65 14.48 3.76 9.46
N ALA A 66 15.66 4.32 9.67
CA ALA A 66 15.84 5.76 9.83
C ALA A 66 15.33 6.55 8.62
N ARG A 67 15.57 6.03 7.40
CA ARG A 67 15.07 6.66 6.19
C ARG A 67 13.53 6.58 6.09
N ALA A 68 12.91 5.49 6.55
CA ALA A 68 11.46 5.38 6.62
C ALA A 68 10.85 6.39 7.60
N GLU A 69 11.53 6.65 8.73
CA GLU A 69 11.15 7.70 9.70
C GLU A 69 11.22 9.09 9.06
N GLU A 70 12.33 9.42 8.37
CA GLU A 70 12.46 10.69 7.64
C GLU A 70 11.36 10.91 6.60
N LEU A 71 10.86 9.85 5.98
CA LEU A 71 9.81 9.90 4.96
C LEU A 71 8.39 9.74 5.53
N ASP A 72 8.20 9.82 6.85
CA ASP A 72 6.92 9.59 7.54
C ASP A 72 6.27 8.23 7.15
N SER A 73 7.11 7.20 6.96
CA SER A 73 6.70 5.87 6.46
C SER A 73 6.97 4.74 7.44
N SER A 74 7.24 5.03 8.73
CA SER A 74 7.59 4.05 9.77
C SER A 74 6.52 2.98 9.95
N LEU A 75 5.24 3.36 9.90
CA LEU A 75 4.13 2.44 10.02
C LEU A 75 4.07 1.44 8.84
N ALA A 76 4.27 1.93 7.61
CA ALA A 76 4.35 1.10 6.42
C ALA A 76 5.57 0.17 6.45
N TYR A 77 6.72 0.68 6.88
CA TYR A 77 7.93 -0.11 7.08
C TYR A 77 7.69 -1.24 8.08
N SER A 78 7.11 -0.92 9.25
CA SER A 78 6.79 -1.91 10.27
C SER A 78 5.77 -2.95 9.80
N ALA A 79 4.78 -2.54 9.00
CA ALA A 79 3.83 -3.46 8.36
C ALA A 79 4.54 -4.45 7.42
N ALA A 80 5.54 -3.98 6.65
CA ALA A 80 6.34 -4.82 5.78
C ALA A 80 7.21 -5.82 6.54
N MET A 81 7.77 -5.41 7.69
CA MET A 81 8.73 -6.18 8.48
C MET A 81 8.08 -7.04 9.58
N GLY A 82 6.75 -7.05 9.68
CA GLY A 82 6.02 -7.85 10.68
C GLY A 82 5.95 -7.19 12.08
N GLY A 83 6.38 -5.94 12.22
CA GLY A 83 6.39 -5.20 13.49
C GLY A 83 5.20 -4.26 13.69
N LEU A 84 4.09 -4.49 12.98
CA LEU A 84 2.94 -3.57 12.98
C LEU A 84 2.27 -3.46 14.35
N GLU A 85 2.35 -4.49 15.18
CA GLU A 85 1.69 -4.57 16.50
C GLU A 85 2.05 -3.42 17.46
N GLN A 86 3.26 -2.89 17.38
CA GLN A 86 3.72 -1.76 18.19
C GLN A 86 2.95 -0.46 17.89
N TYR A 87 2.21 -0.41 16.78
CA TYR A 87 1.42 0.73 16.34
C TYR A 87 -0.09 0.54 16.54
N ARG A 88 -0.54 -0.38 17.40
CA ARG A 88 -1.99 -0.64 17.64
C ARG A 88 -2.80 0.60 18.00
N GLY A 89 -2.19 1.59 18.63
CA GLY A 89 -2.84 2.87 18.96
C GLY A 89 -2.84 3.89 17.82
N ASP A 90 -2.16 3.63 16.73
CA ASP A 90 -2.10 4.54 15.59
C ASP A 90 -3.41 4.52 14.77
N ARG A 91 -3.81 5.69 14.31
CA ARG A 91 -5.02 5.87 13.51
C ARG A 91 -5.00 5.03 12.22
N ASP A 92 -3.84 4.86 11.63
CA ASP A 92 -3.67 4.17 10.36
C ASP A 92 -3.35 2.65 10.55
N TYR A 93 -3.29 2.17 11.79
CA TYR A 93 -2.99 0.77 12.11
C TYR A 93 -3.89 -0.23 11.38
N LEU A 94 -5.23 -0.06 11.48
CA LEU A 94 -6.17 -0.98 10.85
C LEU A 94 -6.09 -0.96 9.32
N LEU A 95 -5.78 0.21 8.74
CA LEU A 95 -5.56 0.31 7.30
C LEU A 95 -4.35 -0.52 6.87
N TRP A 96 -3.21 -0.34 7.55
CA TRP A 96 -1.99 -1.10 7.23
C TRP A 96 -2.12 -2.59 7.55
N LEU A 97 -2.80 -2.95 8.64
CA LEU A 97 -3.13 -4.34 8.95
C LEU A 97 -3.91 -4.99 7.79
N SER A 98 -4.90 -4.30 7.26
CA SER A 98 -5.77 -4.83 6.21
C SER A 98 -5.07 -5.00 4.86
N VAL A 99 -4.06 -4.20 4.55
CA VAL A 99 -3.34 -4.29 3.27
C VAL A 99 -2.12 -5.20 3.35
N SER A 100 -1.53 -5.37 4.55
CA SER A 100 -0.32 -6.17 4.75
C SER A 100 -0.60 -7.64 5.10
N GLN A 101 -1.74 -7.98 5.68
CA GLN A 101 -2.06 -9.31 6.18
C GLN A 101 -3.27 -9.98 5.51
N ASP A 102 -3.82 -9.38 4.45
CA ASP A 102 -4.98 -9.88 3.70
C ASP A 102 -6.18 -10.26 4.61
N VAL A 103 -6.43 -9.42 5.63
CA VAL A 103 -7.58 -9.57 6.52
C VAL A 103 -8.89 -9.17 5.82
N SER A 104 -10.02 -9.41 6.49
CA SER A 104 -11.35 -9.19 5.91
C SER A 104 -11.55 -7.77 5.36
N HIS A 105 -12.30 -7.64 4.27
CA HIS A 105 -12.68 -6.37 3.67
C HIS A 105 -13.35 -5.39 4.65
N TYR A 106 -14.03 -5.90 5.67
CA TYR A 106 -14.65 -5.10 6.71
C TYR A 106 -13.60 -4.30 7.50
N ILE A 107 -12.51 -4.92 7.93
CA ILE A 107 -11.39 -4.26 8.63
C ILE A 107 -10.76 -3.20 7.72
N GLN A 108 -10.63 -3.48 6.43
CA GLN A 108 -10.12 -2.51 5.45
C GLN A 108 -10.98 -1.23 5.39
N TRP A 109 -12.30 -1.37 5.44
CA TRP A 109 -13.20 -0.23 5.42
C TRP A 109 -13.14 0.59 6.71
N ILE A 110 -13.11 -0.10 7.88
CA ILE A 110 -12.92 0.59 9.17
C ILE A 110 -11.59 1.34 9.17
N GLY A 111 -10.50 0.70 8.75
CA GLY A 111 -9.18 1.33 8.64
C GLY A 111 -9.20 2.58 7.77
N ARG A 112 -9.85 2.54 6.60
CA ARG A 112 -9.99 3.72 5.73
C ARG A 112 -10.81 4.85 6.37
N LEU A 113 -11.86 4.51 7.13
CA LEU A 113 -12.67 5.51 7.83
C LEU A 113 -11.91 6.15 9.00
N GLN A 114 -11.11 5.37 9.72
CA GLN A 114 -10.26 5.88 10.79
C GLN A 114 -9.12 6.74 10.25
N SER A 115 -8.49 6.34 9.15
CA SER A 115 -7.41 7.09 8.49
C SER A 115 -7.87 8.42 7.91
N ALA A 116 -9.17 8.57 7.60
CA ALA A 116 -9.70 9.80 7.02
C ALA A 116 -9.62 10.96 8.02
N THR A 117 -8.89 12.02 7.66
CA THR A 117 -8.63 13.19 8.51
C THR A 117 -9.78 14.19 8.49
N THR A 118 -10.46 14.31 7.36
CA THR A 118 -11.54 15.30 7.17
C THR A 118 -12.91 14.62 7.12
N LEU A 119 -13.95 15.37 7.48
CA LEU A 119 -15.34 14.91 7.32
C LEU A 119 -15.65 14.60 5.85
N HIS A 120 -15.12 15.39 4.93
CA HIS A 120 -15.25 15.17 3.49
C HIS A 120 -14.69 13.81 3.07
N ASP A 121 -13.48 13.45 3.54
CA ASP A 121 -12.85 12.16 3.22
C ASP A 121 -13.63 10.99 3.83
N LYS A 122 -14.18 11.15 5.04
CA LYS A 122 -15.06 10.16 5.66
C LYS A 122 -16.31 9.93 4.83
N LEU A 123 -16.99 11.00 4.41
CA LEU A 123 -18.18 10.91 3.56
C LEU A 123 -17.85 10.30 2.19
N ARG A 124 -16.72 10.68 1.60
CA ARG A 124 -16.24 10.08 0.34
C ARG A 124 -15.96 8.59 0.51
N THR A 125 -15.35 8.19 1.61
CA THR A 125 -15.08 6.78 1.93
C THR A 125 -16.39 6.01 2.11
N LEU A 126 -17.36 6.54 2.87
CA LEU A 126 -18.69 5.96 3.02
C LEU A 126 -19.39 5.82 1.66
N LYS A 127 -19.38 6.86 0.83
CA LYS A 127 -19.91 6.78 -0.53
C LYS A 127 -19.27 5.62 -1.31
N ASN A 128 -17.96 5.46 -1.23
CA ASN A 128 -17.24 4.39 -1.94
C ASN A 128 -17.55 2.99 -1.38
N ILE A 129 -18.00 2.85 -0.13
CA ILE A 129 -18.48 1.58 0.43
C ILE A 129 -19.80 1.17 -0.26
N PHE A 130 -20.73 2.10 -0.36
CA PHE A 130 -22.07 1.83 -0.87
C PHE A 130 -22.17 1.83 -2.41
N PHE A 131 -21.31 2.58 -3.08
CA PHE A 131 -21.36 2.69 -4.54
C PHE A 131 -20.19 1.95 -5.21
N VAL A 132 -20.53 0.96 -6.04
CA VAL A 132 -19.53 0.28 -6.87
C VAL A 132 -19.09 1.22 -7.98
N ASN A 133 -17.78 1.42 -8.12
CA ASN A 133 -17.23 2.16 -9.25
C ASN A 133 -17.41 1.33 -10.53
N LYS A 134 -18.39 1.76 -11.34
CA LYS A 134 -18.79 1.07 -12.58
C LYS A 134 -17.67 1.12 -13.63
N ASP A 135 -16.94 2.22 -13.71
CA ASP A 135 -15.88 2.40 -14.71
C ASP A 135 -14.70 1.47 -14.39
N HIS A 136 -14.32 1.36 -13.12
CA HIS A 136 -13.30 0.41 -12.70
C HIS A 136 -13.72 -1.03 -12.94
N LEU A 137 -14.99 -1.37 -12.67
CA LEU A 137 -15.52 -2.71 -12.96
C LEU A 137 -15.57 -2.98 -14.46
N ALA A 138 -15.96 -1.98 -15.28
CA ALA A 138 -15.94 -2.08 -16.74
C ALA A 138 -14.53 -2.34 -17.27
N MET A 139 -13.53 -1.64 -16.72
CA MET A 139 -12.12 -1.83 -17.07
C MET A 139 -11.63 -3.25 -16.72
N GLN A 140 -12.05 -3.81 -15.57
CA GLN A 140 -11.72 -5.18 -15.18
C GLN A 140 -12.37 -6.24 -16.08
N LEU A 141 -13.59 -5.98 -16.56
CA LEU A 141 -14.35 -6.91 -17.40
C LEU A 141 -14.08 -6.75 -18.90
N GLY A 142 -13.41 -5.67 -19.32
CA GLY A 142 -13.24 -5.31 -20.73
C GLY A 142 -14.54 -4.90 -21.43
N ARG A 143 -15.65 -4.70 -20.68
CA ARG A 143 -16.97 -4.32 -21.18
C ARG A 143 -17.82 -3.64 -20.12
N THR A 144 -18.93 -3.05 -20.52
CA THR A 144 -19.91 -2.47 -19.58
C THR A 144 -20.48 -3.56 -18.65
N PRO A 145 -20.41 -3.37 -17.31
CA PRO A 145 -20.93 -4.35 -16.36
C PRO A 145 -22.47 -4.38 -16.36
N THR A 146 -23.02 -5.56 -16.21
CA THR A 146 -24.46 -5.76 -16.02
C THR A 146 -24.88 -5.36 -14.59
N LYS A 147 -26.18 -5.13 -14.38
CA LYS A 147 -26.73 -4.86 -13.04
C LYS A 147 -26.45 -6.00 -12.06
N ALA A 148 -26.48 -7.25 -12.52
CA ALA A 148 -26.18 -8.44 -11.71
C ALA A 148 -24.71 -8.45 -11.24
N GLU A 149 -23.77 -8.11 -12.12
CA GLU A 149 -22.34 -8.04 -11.79
C GLU A 149 -22.04 -6.90 -10.83
N ILE A 150 -22.68 -5.73 -10.99
CA ILE A 150 -22.55 -4.61 -10.05
C ILE A 150 -23.05 -5.03 -8.65
N ARG A 151 -24.21 -5.71 -8.60
CA ARG A 151 -24.81 -6.23 -7.36
C ARG A 151 -23.92 -7.30 -6.73
N ALA A 152 -23.41 -8.25 -7.51
CA ALA A 152 -22.48 -9.28 -7.03
C ALA A 152 -21.20 -8.64 -6.44
N LYS A 153 -20.61 -7.64 -7.12
CA LYS A 153 -19.44 -6.91 -6.64
C LYS A 153 -19.71 -6.11 -5.37
N PHE A 154 -20.93 -5.60 -5.20
CA PHE A 154 -21.35 -4.94 -3.97
C PHE A 154 -21.34 -5.93 -2.78
N PHE A 155 -21.98 -7.10 -2.92
CA PHE A 155 -22.03 -8.09 -1.85
C PHE A 155 -20.68 -8.73 -1.55
N ASP A 156 -19.83 -8.92 -2.56
CA ASP A 156 -18.47 -9.42 -2.41
C ASP A 156 -17.62 -8.55 -1.44
N ARG A 157 -17.87 -7.24 -1.40
CA ARG A 157 -17.21 -6.32 -0.46
C ARG A 157 -17.51 -6.61 1.01
N PHE A 158 -18.64 -7.23 1.29
CA PHE A 158 -19.07 -7.62 2.64
C PHE A 158 -18.80 -9.11 2.92
N GLY A 159 -18.05 -9.78 2.03
CA GLY A 159 -17.77 -11.23 2.16
C GLY A 159 -18.97 -12.12 1.85
N ILE A 160 -20.04 -11.56 1.29
CA ILE A 160 -21.27 -12.30 0.94
C ILE A 160 -21.12 -12.80 -0.49
N LYS A 161 -20.84 -14.09 -0.66
CA LYS A 161 -20.81 -14.74 -1.98
C LYS A 161 -22.23 -14.90 -2.50
N VAL A 162 -22.61 -14.11 -3.49
CA VAL A 162 -23.85 -14.31 -4.23
C VAL A 162 -23.65 -15.52 -5.13
N LYS A 163 -24.37 -16.63 -4.87
CA LYS A 163 -24.39 -17.79 -5.77
C LYS A 163 -24.85 -17.29 -7.15
N LYS A 164 -24.07 -17.68 -8.18
CA LYS A 164 -24.41 -17.46 -9.58
C LYS A 164 -25.64 -18.29 -9.97
#